data_d961b7dc7890e9fe185f3c7c7477662a
#
_entry.id   d961b7dc7890e9fe185f3c7c7477662a
#
_cell.length_a   1.000
_cell.length_b   1.000
_cell.length_c   1.000
_cell.angle_alpha   90.00
_cell.angle_beta   90.00
_cell.angle_gamma   90.00
#
_symmetry.space_group_name_H-M   'P 1'
#
loop_
_entity.id
_entity.type
_entity.pdbx_description
1 polymer ?
#
loop_
_entity_poly.entity_id
_entity_poly.type
_entity_poly.pdbx_seq_one_letter_code
_entity_poly.pdbx_strand_id
1 'polypeptide(L)'
;NEERGNIEYINDGKFRGSGRLSERKSWAVDLFLIAAIAAAMIWPIFKTKYYENWLTIDSTFIADGRFLSEHLPHPGWQPLWYGGTRFDYVYPPALRYGTALIAKATGWVPAKAYHVYTGLFYALGIAFVYLLVRMGSRSRLYGWAVALSAATVSPAFLFMKHIREDAYPAFPQRLSVLVRYGEGPHMTAFALLPLGLALAWRGLRAGEARWLAGSAVVCALVVSNNFYGATSL
;
A
#
# COMPACT_ATOMS: atom_id res chain seq x y z
N ASN A 1 -60.36 -34.41 4.35
CA ASN A 1 -60.24 -32.95 4.27
C ASN A 1 -58.76 -32.58 4.38
N GLU A 2 -58.14 -32.45 3.21
CA GLU A 2 -56.79 -31.96 3.05
C GLU A 2 -56.84 -30.46 2.72
N GLU A 3 -56.49 -29.63 3.65
CA GLU A 3 -56.15 -28.24 3.38
C GLU A 3 -54.69 -28.14 2.92
N ARG A 4 -54.47 -28.07 1.63
CA ARG A 4 -53.19 -27.68 1.05
C ARG A 4 -53.03 -26.16 1.17
N GLY A 5 -52.23 -25.74 2.15
CA GLY A 5 -51.77 -24.35 2.24
C GLY A 5 -50.88 -23.96 1.04
N ASN A 6 -51.36 -23.07 0.19
CA ASN A 6 -50.61 -22.40 -0.85
C ASN A 6 -49.55 -21.51 -0.20
N ILE A 7 -48.31 -21.95 -0.20
CA ILE A 7 -47.18 -21.06 0.13
C ILE A 7 -46.87 -20.24 -1.11
N GLU A 8 -47.31 -19.00 -1.07
CA GLU A 8 -46.92 -17.98 -2.03
C GLU A 8 -45.42 -17.75 -1.98
N TYR A 9 -44.70 -18.23 -3.01
CA TYR A 9 -43.32 -17.86 -3.25
C TYR A 9 -43.25 -16.38 -3.63
N ILE A 10 -43.11 -15.50 -2.64
CA ILE A 10 -42.81 -14.09 -2.85
C ILE A 10 -41.44 -13.99 -3.52
N ASN A 11 -41.47 -13.39 -4.68
CA ASN A 11 -40.34 -13.24 -5.63
C ASN A 11 -39.27 -12.28 -5.07
N ASP A 12 -38.38 -12.80 -4.21
CA ASP A 12 -37.30 -12.08 -3.50
C ASP A 12 -36.12 -11.66 -4.39
N GLY A 13 -36.19 -11.91 -5.71
CA GLY A 13 -35.09 -11.70 -6.65
C GLY A 13 -34.72 -10.25 -6.91
N LYS A 14 -35.67 -9.32 -6.84
CA LYS A 14 -35.43 -7.88 -7.16
C LYS A 14 -34.84 -7.08 -6.01
N PHE A 15 -35.13 -7.42 -4.76
CA PHE A 15 -34.60 -6.71 -3.58
C PHE A 15 -33.13 -7.04 -3.26
N ARG A 16 -32.64 -8.22 -3.61
CA ARG A 16 -31.22 -8.59 -3.40
C ARG A 16 -30.23 -7.87 -4.31
N GLY A 17 -30.66 -7.40 -5.47
CA GLY A 17 -29.80 -6.68 -6.43
C GLY A 17 -29.43 -5.27 -6.00
N SER A 18 -30.39 -4.49 -5.53
CA SER A 18 -30.19 -3.08 -5.17
C SER A 18 -29.34 -2.90 -3.91
N GLY A 19 -29.51 -3.78 -2.91
CA GLY A 19 -28.71 -3.77 -1.68
C GLY A 19 -27.22 -4.07 -1.92
N ARG A 20 -26.90 -5.03 -2.79
CA ARG A 20 -25.52 -5.36 -3.14
C ARG A 20 -24.81 -4.26 -3.91
N LEU A 21 -25.49 -3.55 -4.79
CA LEU A 21 -24.92 -2.41 -5.53
C LEU A 21 -24.68 -1.22 -4.60
N SER A 22 -25.58 -0.94 -3.66
CA SER A 22 -25.42 0.09 -2.64
C SER A 22 -24.23 -0.22 -1.71
N GLU A 23 -24.10 -1.47 -1.29
CA GLU A 23 -22.97 -1.91 -0.45
C GLU A 23 -21.62 -1.78 -1.18
N ARG A 24 -21.53 -2.23 -2.43
CA ARG A 24 -20.30 -2.09 -3.23
C ARG A 24 -19.92 -0.63 -3.44
N LYS A 25 -20.86 0.25 -3.71
CA LYS A 25 -20.63 1.69 -3.81
C LYS A 25 -20.09 2.27 -2.49
N SER A 26 -20.67 1.87 -1.36
CA SER A 26 -20.19 2.27 -0.04
C SER A 26 -18.72 1.87 0.21
N TRP A 27 -18.30 0.65 -0.18
CA TRP A 27 -16.93 0.22 -0.03
C TRP A 27 -15.95 1.06 -0.87
N ALA A 28 -16.30 1.30 -2.14
CA ALA A 28 -15.48 2.11 -3.03
C ALA A 28 -15.33 3.56 -2.53
N VAL A 29 -16.42 4.15 -2.07
CA VAL A 29 -16.41 5.50 -1.49
C VAL A 29 -15.55 5.56 -0.23
N ASP A 30 -15.69 4.59 0.68
CA ASP A 30 -14.88 4.56 1.90
C ASP A 30 -13.39 4.41 1.60
N LEU A 31 -13.02 3.48 0.70
CA LEU A 31 -11.63 3.30 0.29
C LEU A 31 -11.04 4.58 -0.32
N PHE A 32 -11.80 5.23 -1.19
CA PHE A 32 -11.38 6.50 -1.80
C PHE A 32 -11.21 7.59 -0.75
N LEU A 33 -12.18 7.77 0.14
CA LEU A 33 -12.13 8.82 1.18
C LEU A 33 -10.96 8.59 2.14
N ILE A 34 -10.72 7.35 2.58
CA ILE A 34 -9.60 7.02 3.46
C ILE A 34 -8.27 7.28 2.76
N ALA A 35 -8.12 6.84 1.51
CA ALA A 35 -6.91 7.11 0.73
C ALA A 35 -6.71 8.62 0.52
N ALA A 36 -7.77 9.37 0.23
CA ALA A 36 -7.73 10.82 0.07
C ALA A 36 -7.33 11.55 1.37
N ILE A 37 -7.89 11.14 2.51
CA ILE A 37 -7.51 11.69 3.83
C ILE A 37 -6.02 11.39 4.09
N ALA A 38 -5.58 10.14 3.91
CA ALA A 38 -4.19 9.78 4.10
C ALA A 38 -3.25 10.54 3.15
N ALA A 39 -3.63 10.71 1.89
CA ALA A 39 -2.86 11.52 0.93
C ALA A 39 -2.82 13.01 1.32
N ALA A 40 -3.92 13.57 1.83
CA ALA A 40 -3.99 14.94 2.31
C ALA A 40 -3.05 15.16 3.52
N MET A 41 -2.98 14.20 4.44
CA MET A 41 -2.08 14.26 5.59
C MET A 41 -0.60 14.32 5.19
N ILE A 42 -0.24 13.64 4.10
CA ILE A 42 1.14 13.61 3.59
C ILE A 42 1.33 14.48 2.35
N TRP A 43 0.41 15.44 2.11
CA TRP A 43 0.42 16.27 0.90
C TRP A 43 1.77 16.92 0.55
N PRO A 44 2.58 17.37 1.52
CA PRO A 44 3.92 17.92 1.21
C PRO A 44 4.80 16.92 0.43
N ILE A 45 4.70 15.62 0.68
CA ILE A 45 5.48 14.59 -0.03
C ILE A 45 5.22 14.66 -1.53
N PHE A 46 3.97 14.86 -1.95
CA PHE A 46 3.62 14.96 -3.37
C PHE A 46 4.12 16.22 -4.05
N LYS A 47 4.44 17.28 -3.30
CA LYS A 47 4.99 18.54 -3.83
C LYS A 47 6.51 18.54 -3.85
N THR A 48 7.14 17.86 -2.90
CA THR A 48 8.58 17.88 -2.68
C THR A 48 9.31 17.13 -3.77
N LYS A 49 10.37 17.73 -4.33
CA LYS A 49 11.28 17.06 -5.27
C LYS A 49 12.43 16.37 -4.54
N TYR A 50 12.97 17.01 -3.50
CA TYR A 50 14.02 16.51 -2.63
C TYR A 50 13.70 16.86 -1.19
N TYR A 51 14.15 16.05 -0.24
CA TYR A 51 14.16 16.36 1.18
C TYR A 51 15.49 16.99 1.56
N GLU A 52 15.44 18.01 2.40
CA GLU A 52 16.62 18.65 2.99
C GLU A 52 17.11 17.88 4.23
N ASN A 53 16.99 16.57 4.23
CA ASN A 53 17.36 15.70 5.34
C ASN A 53 18.53 14.80 4.96
N TRP A 54 19.70 15.11 5.50
CA TRP A 54 20.95 14.38 5.25
C TRP A 54 21.01 12.99 5.88
N LEU A 55 20.06 12.63 6.74
CA LEU A 55 19.99 11.35 7.41
C LEU A 55 19.17 10.30 6.65
N THR A 56 18.53 10.69 5.55
CA THR A 56 17.67 9.80 4.77
C THR A 56 18.46 9.05 3.70
N ILE A 57 18.07 7.81 3.41
CA ILE A 57 18.65 6.97 2.35
C ILE A 57 17.85 7.04 1.03
N ASP A 58 16.81 7.85 0.96
CA ASP A 58 15.95 7.97 -0.24
C ASP A 58 16.71 8.43 -1.47
N SER A 59 17.78 9.23 -1.29
CA SER A 59 18.68 9.65 -2.36
C SER A 59 19.27 8.49 -3.16
N THR A 60 19.55 7.37 -2.51
CA THR A 60 20.01 6.13 -3.14
C THR A 60 18.95 5.57 -4.11
N PHE A 61 17.72 5.44 -3.63
CA PHE A 61 16.62 4.92 -4.45
C PHE A 61 16.24 5.86 -5.59
N ILE A 62 16.35 7.17 -5.36
CA ILE A 62 16.16 8.21 -6.39
C ILE A 62 17.24 8.11 -7.46
N ALA A 63 18.51 7.96 -7.07
CA ALA A 63 19.62 7.81 -8.00
C ALA A 63 19.47 6.54 -8.86
N ASP A 64 19.08 5.43 -8.25
CA ASP A 64 18.81 4.19 -8.96
C ASP A 64 17.61 4.31 -9.93
N GLY A 65 16.54 4.96 -9.48
CA GLY A 65 15.39 5.27 -10.33
C GLY A 65 15.75 6.17 -11.52
N ARG A 66 16.66 7.13 -11.30
CA ARG A 66 17.22 7.98 -12.36
C ARG A 66 18.00 7.13 -13.36
N PHE A 67 18.96 6.35 -12.90
CA PHE A 67 19.76 5.48 -13.75
C PHE A 67 18.87 4.57 -14.62
N LEU A 68 17.87 3.91 -14.01
CA LEU A 68 16.93 3.07 -14.73
C LEU A 68 16.13 3.87 -15.77
N SER A 69 15.61 5.04 -15.44
CA SER A 69 14.81 5.83 -16.38
C SER A 69 15.59 6.25 -17.63
N GLU A 70 16.91 6.44 -17.48
CA GLU A 70 17.83 6.79 -18.58
C GLU A 70 18.26 5.57 -19.41
N HIS A 71 18.31 4.35 -18.82
CA HIS A 71 18.90 3.16 -19.46
C HIS A 71 17.89 2.05 -19.79
N LEU A 72 16.61 2.21 -19.46
CA LEU A 72 15.58 1.23 -19.90
C LEU A 72 15.49 1.13 -21.42
N PRO A 73 15.32 -0.09 -22.00
CA PRO A 73 15.01 -1.36 -21.33
C PRO A 73 16.22 -2.19 -20.88
N HIS A 74 17.45 -1.75 -21.11
CA HIS A 74 18.69 -2.51 -20.86
C HIS A 74 19.61 -1.79 -19.87
N PRO A 75 19.30 -1.80 -18.55
CA PRO A 75 20.06 -1.05 -17.56
C PRO A 75 21.52 -1.50 -17.38
N GLY A 76 21.82 -2.77 -17.64
CA GLY A 76 23.18 -3.31 -17.66
C GLY A 76 24.03 -2.98 -16.43
N TRP A 77 25.11 -2.28 -16.65
CA TRP A 77 26.12 -1.93 -15.64
C TRP A 77 25.89 -0.51 -15.10
N GLN A 78 25.74 -0.38 -13.78
CA GLN A 78 25.63 0.92 -13.10
C GLN A 78 26.99 1.24 -12.44
N PRO A 79 27.68 2.30 -12.88
CA PRO A 79 29.08 2.57 -12.43
C PRO A 79 29.18 3.25 -11.08
N LEU A 80 28.09 3.80 -10.52
CA LEU A 80 28.14 4.72 -9.38
C LEU A 80 28.26 4.04 -8.01
N TRP A 81 28.00 2.72 -7.91
CA TRP A 81 28.06 1.98 -6.65
C TRP A 81 29.25 1.03 -6.58
N TYR A 82 30.06 1.13 -5.52
CA TYR A 82 31.16 0.20 -5.23
C TYR A 82 32.10 -0.06 -6.41
N GLY A 83 32.33 0.95 -7.26
CA GLY A 83 33.13 0.77 -8.49
C GLY A 83 32.34 0.12 -9.64
N GLY A 84 31.05 -0.05 -9.48
CA GLY A 84 30.11 -0.57 -10.47
C GLY A 84 29.45 -1.87 -10.04
N THR A 85 28.17 -2.01 -10.44
CA THR A 85 27.37 -3.20 -10.16
C THR A 85 26.45 -3.53 -11.32
N ARG A 86 26.08 -4.80 -11.45
CA ARG A 86 25.03 -5.23 -12.40
C ARG A 86 23.66 -4.81 -11.87
N PHE A 87 22.97 -3.98 -12.65
CA PHE A 87 21.71 -3.40 -12.23
C PHE A 87 20.48 -4.29 -12.49
N ASP A 88 20.65 -5.34 -13.30
CA ASP A 88 19.66 -6.39 -13.51
C ASP A 88 19.37 -7.24 -12.26
N TYR A 89 20.26 -7.20 -11.26
CA TYR A 89 20.09 -7.87 -9.96
C TYR A 89 19.82 -6.89 -8.81
N VAL A 90 19.50 -5.65 -9.12
CA VAL A 90 19.32 -4.64 -8.09
C VAL A 90 18.09 -4.91 -7.23
N TYR A 91 18.26 -4.78 -5.93
CA TYR A 91 17.22 -4.91 -4.92
C TYR A 91 16.96 -3.57 -4.21
N PRO A 92 15.72 -3.21 -3.93
CA PRO A 92 14.45 -3.83 -4.28
C PRO A 92 13.96 -3.39 -5.68
N PRO A 93 13.61 -4.34 -6.56
CA PRO A 93 13.31 -4.02 -7.96
C PRO A 93 12.02 -3.22 -8.14
N ALA A 94 10.93 -3.56 -7.42
CA ALA A 94 9.61 -2.98 -7.69
C ALA A 94 9.59 -1.46 -7.48
N LEU A 95 10.17 -0.95 -6.40
CA LEU A 95 10.24 0.49 -6.14
C LEU A 95 11.10 1.21 -7.19
N ARG A 96 12.27 0.65 -7.53
CA ARG A 96 13.19 1.27 -8.50
C ARG A 96 12.60 1.32 -9.90
N TYR A 97 12.09 0.20 -10.38
CA TYR A 97 11.42 0.15 -11.69
C TYR A 97 10.12 0.98 -11.68
N GLY A 98 9.33 0.94 -10.61
CA GLY A 98 8.13 1.76 -10.47
C GLY A 98 8.44 3.26 -10.55
N THR A 99 9.46 3.71 -9.84
CA THR A 99 9.96 5.10 -9.91
C THR A 99 10.42 5.47 -11.32
N ALA A 100 11.23 4.62 -11.95
CA ALA A 100 11.75 4.86 -13.30
C ALA A 100 10.64 4.91 -14.36
N LEU A 101 9.66 4.01 -14.28
CA LEU A 101 8.52 3.98 -15.20
C LEU A 101 7.64 5.23 -15.05
N ILE A 102 7.37 5.68 -13.82
CA ILE A 102 6.65 6.93 -13.59
C ILE A 102 7.44 8.11 -14.16
N ALA A 103 8.73 8.21 -13.85
CA ALA A 103 9.58 9.28 -14.38
C ALA A 103 9.55 9.31 -15.92
N LYS A 104 9.72 8.17 -16.56
CA LYS A 104 9.72 8.03 -18.01
C LYS A 104 8.36 8.34 -18.65
N ALA A 105 7.27 7.88 -18.04
CA ALA A 105 5.93 8.09 -18.57
C ALA A 105 5.43 9.53 -18.41
N THR A 106 5.86 10.23 -17.34
CA THR A 106 5.39 11.59 -17.02
C THR A 106 6.37 12.69 -17.40
N GLY A 107 7.62 12.35 -17.69
CA GLY A 107 8.71 13.31 -17.85
C GLY A 107 9.12 13.99 -16.51
N TRP A 108 8.67 13.50 -15.38
CA TRP A 108 9.02 14.06 -14.09
C TRP A 108 10.46 13.70 -13.70
N VAL A 109 11.08 14.59 -12.91
CA VAL A 109 12.36 14.26 -12.30
C VAL A 109 12.22 13.03 -11.39
N PRO A 110 13.21 12.12 -11.35
CA PRO A 110 13.15 10.87 -10.60
C PRO A 110 12.79 11.04 -9.12
N ALA A 111 13.26 12.11 -8.47
CA ALA A 111 12.89 12.44 -7.09
C ALA A 111 11.37 12.64 -6.93
N LYS A 112 10.77 13.38 -7.87
CA LYS A 112 9.31 13.58 -7.87
C LYS A 112 8.56 12.28 -8.08
N ALA A 113 9.02 11.45 -9.01
CA ALA A 113 8.43 10.14 -9.30
C ALA A 113 8.52 9.21 -8.08
N TYR A 114 9.65 9.19 -7.38
CA TYR A 114 9.86 8.43 -6.15
C TYR A 114 8.89 8.86 -5.03
N HIS A 115 8.78 10.18 -4.80
CA HIS A 115 7.89 10.69 -3.76
C HIS A 115 6.42 10.42 -4.07
N VAL A 116 6.03 10.51 -5.33
CA VAL A 116 4.66 10.16 -5.76
C VAL A 116 4.41 8.66 -5.59
N TYR A 117 5.36 7.81 -6.00
CA TYR A 117 5.25 6.37 -5.82
C TYR A 117 5.06 6.01 -4.34
N THR A 118 5.99 6.42 -3.49
CA THR A 118 5.97 6.09 -2.06
C THR A 118 4.78 6.71 -1.33
N GLY A 119 4.42 7.95 -1.66
CA GLY A 119 3.25 8.64 -1.10
C GLY A 119 1.93 7.97 -1.47
N LEU A 120 1.77 7.52 -2.73
CA LEU A 120 0.59 6.77 -3.16
C LEU A 120 0.48 5.44 -2.40
N PHE A 121 1.56 4.67 -2.30
CA PHE A 121 1.54 3.43 -1.54
C PHE A 121 1.27 3.65 -0.05
N TYR A 122 1.82 4.73 0.54
CA TYR A 122 1.50 5.10 1.91
C TYR A 122 0.00 5.31 2.10
N ALA A 123 -0.62 6.12 1.24
CA ALA A 123 -2.05 6.43 1.32
C ALA A 123 -2.94 5.20 1.06
N LEU A 124 -2.62 4.43 0.02
CA LEU A 124 -3.33 3.19 -0.30
C LEU A 124 -3.20 2.15 0.81
N GLY A 125 -2.05 2.08 1.50
CA GLY A 125 -1.84 1.16 2.61
C GLY A 125 -2.85 1.36 3.73
N ILE A 126 -3.20 2.61 4.05
CA ILE A 126 -4.25 2.90 5.03
C ILE A 126 -5.63 2.41 4.55
N ALA A 127 -5.94 2.61 3.27
CA ALA A 127 -7.18 2.09 2.69
C ALA A 127 -7.21 0.55 2.69
N PHE A 128 -6.08 -0.11 2.48
CA PHE A 128 -5.99 -1.57 2.54
C PHE A 128 -6.14 -2.12 3.96
N VAL A 129 -5.68 -1.39 4.98
CA VAL A 129 -5.97 -1.70 6.38
C VAL A 129 -7.48 -1.63 6.63
N TYR A 130 -8.16 -0.58 6.18
CA TYR A 130 -9.62 -0.49 6.23
C TYR A 130 -10.28 -1.70 5.58
N LEU A 131 -9.86 -2.05 4.36
CA LEU A 131 -10.41 -3.18 3.62
C LEU A 131 -10.32 -4.48 4.41
N LEU A 132 -9.13 -4.79 4.93
CA LEU A 132 -8.88 -6.01 5.71
C LEU A 132 -9.75 -6.07 6.96
N VAL A 133 -9.76 -4.97 7.75
CA VAL A 133 -10.53 -4.91 9.01
C VAL A 133 -12.03 -4.99 8.74
N ARG A 134 -12.54 -4.28 7.74
CA ARG A 134 -13.96 -4.34 7.37
C ARG A 134 -14.38 -5.73 6.90
N MET A 135 -13.53 -6.42 6.14
CA MET A 135 -13.80 -7.81 5.71
C MET A 135 -13.86 -8.77 6.90
N GLY A 136 -12.95 -8.63 7.87
CA GLY A 136 -12.91 -9.48 9.06
C GLY A 136 -14.05 -9.19 10.03
N SER A 137 -14.22 -7.93 10.42
CA SER A 137 -15.19 -7.50 11.43
C SER A 137 -16.61 -7.33 10.90
N ARG A 138 -16.80 -7.20 9.58
CA ARG A 138 -18.04 -6.81 8.90
C ARG A 138 -18.60 -5.44 9.35
N SER A 139 -17.82 -4.67 10.10
CA SER A 139 -18.20 -3.38 10.66
C SER A 139 -17.52 -2.25 9.91
N ARG A 140 -18.33 -1.32 9.36
CA ARG A 140 -17.84 -0.09 8.75
C ARG A 140 -17.13 0.79 9.77
N LEU A 141 -17.68 0.89 10.97
CA LEU A 141 -17.13 1.72 12.04
C LEU A 141 -15.74 1.23 12.46
N TYR A 142 -15.58 -0.08 12.69
CA TYR A 142 -14.27 -0.64 13.05
C TYR A 142 -13.25 -0.46 11.93
N GLY A 143 -13.67 -0.64 10.67
CA GLY A 143 -12.80 -0.35 9.53
C GLY A 143 -12.27 1.08 9.55
N TRP A 144 -13.14 2.07 9.71
CA TRP A 144 -12.77 3.48 9.79
C TRP A 144 -11.90 3.79 11.01
N ALA A 145 -12.28 3.31 12.19
CA ALA A 145 -11.55 3.56 13.43
C ALA A 145 -10.10 3.04 13.34
N VAL A 146 -9.91 1.80 12.87
CA VAL A 146 -8.57 1.22 12.74
C VAL A 146 -7.76 1.91 11.63
N ALA A 147 -8.38 2.24 10.49
CA ALA A 147 -7.69 2.95 9.42
C ALA A 147 -7.21 4.35 9.85
N LEU A 148 -8.08 5.12 10.49
CA LEU A 148 -7.71 6.45 11.03
C LEU A 148 -6.65 6.33 12.13
N SER A 149 -6.77 5.35 13.03
CA SER A 149 -5.73 5.09 14.03
C SER A 149 -4.39 4.75 13.37
N ALA A 150 -4.38 3.90 12.35
CA ALA A 150 -3.17 3.57 11.60
C ALA A 150 -2.56 4.78 10.87
N ALA A 151 -3.40 5.75 10.47
CA ALA A 151 -2.95 6.99 9.83
C ALA A 151 -2.35 8.01 10.81
N THR A 152 -2.82 8.04 12.07
CA THR A 152 -2.53 9.14 13.00
C THR A 152 -1.75 8.73 14.24
N VAL A 153 -1.77 7.45 14.60
CA VAL A 153 -1.18 6.96 15.86
C VAL A 153 -0.12 5.90 15.59
N SER A 154 0.89 5.85 16.44
CA SER A 154 1.88 4.78 16.46
C SER A 154 1.67 3.93 17.72
N PRO A 155 0.92 2.81 17.68
CA PRO A 155 0.76 1.94 18.84
C PRO A 155 2.08 1.46 19.43
N ALA A 156 3.07 1.24 18.59
CA ALA A 156 4.42 0.86 19.00
C ALA A 156 5.08 1.92 19.90
N PHE A 157 4.71 3.20 19.77
CA PHE A 157 5.16 4.27 20.69
C PHE A 157 4.83 3.96 22.15
N LEU A 158 3.70 3.33 22.44
CA LEU A 158 3.28 3.00 23.79
C LEU A 158 4.11 1.86 24.41
N PHE A 159 4.53 0.90 23.58
CA PHE A 159 5.11 -0.36 24.06
C PHE A 159 6.62 -0.44 23.88
N MET A 160 7.20 0.32 22.94
CA MET A 160 8.61 0.22 22.58
C MET A 160 9.37 1.50 22.94
N LYS A 161 10.30 1.40 23.90
CA LYS A 161 11.12 2.52 24.38
C LYS A 161 11.88 3.21 23.23
N HIS A 162 12.54 2.45 22.37
CA HIS A 162 13.32 3.01 21.26
C HIS A 162 12.46 3.79 20.26
N ILE A 163 11.21 3.36 20.02
CA ILE A 163 10.29 4.11 19.18
C ILE A 163 9.85 5.39 19.86
N ARG A 164 9.71 5.41 21.19
CA ARG A 164 9.41 6.65 21.92
C ARG A 164 10.52 7.70 21.87
N GLU A 165 11.75 7.24 21.83
CA GLU A 165 12.91 8.13 21.72
C GLU A 165 13.04 8.74 20.32
N ASP A 166 12.48 8.08 19.31
CA ASP A 166 12.65 8.42 17.91
C ASP A 166 11.39 8.97 17.21
N ALA A 167 10.22 8.80 17.78
CA ALA A 167 8.94 9.23 17.24
C ALA A 167 8.12 10.05 18.24
N TYR A 168 7.19 10.85 17.69
CA TYR A 168 6.24 11.61 18.50
C TYR A 168 4.90 10.86 18.62
N PRO A 169 4.14 11.01 19.71
CA PRO A 169 2.86 10.32 19.93
C PRO A 169 1.86 10.51 18.77
N ALA A 170 1.78 11.72 18.24
CA ALA A 170 0.86 12.10 17.16
C ALA A 170 1.47 11.98 15.76
N PHE A 171 2.68 11.45 15.65
CA PHE A 171 3.37 11.25 14.38
C PHE A 171 3.57 9.75 14.16
N PRO A 172 2.83 9.13 13.24
CA PRO A 172 2.89 7.68 13.08
C PRO A 172 4.29 7.24 12.67
N GLN A 173 4.80 6.17 13.32
CA GLN A 173 6.13 5.62 13.04
C GLN A 173 6.34 5.34 11.55
N ARG A 174 5.30 4.89 10.85
CA ARG A 174 5.32 4.67 9.40
C ARG A 174 5.73 5.91 8.61
N LEU A 175 5.29 7.11 9.06
CA LEU A 175 5.65 8.36 8.42
C LEU A 175 7.09 8.75 8.75
N SER A 176 7.55 8.53 9.98
CA SER A 176 8.97 8.69 10.36
C SER A 176 9.86 7.79 9.51
N VAL A 177 9.50 6.54 9.33
CA VAL A 177 10.27 5.57 8.52
C VAL A 177 10.33 6.02 7.06
N LEU A 178 9.24 6.54 6.51
CA LEU A 178 9.21 7.05 5.14
C LEU A 178 10.03 8.33 4.96
N VAL A 179 9.81 9.33 5.84
CA VAL A 179 10.31 10.69 5.62
C VAL A 179 11.68 10.91 6.25
N ARG A 180 11.87 10.44 7.51
CA ARG A 180 13.10 10.70 8.27
C ARG A 180 14.21 9.74 7.89
N TYR A 181 13.87 8.47 7.64
CA TYR A 181 14.85 7.43 7.29
C TYR A 181 14.92 7.14 5.79
N GLY A 182 13.92 7.58 5.00
CA GLY A 182 13.90 7.36 3.56
C GLY A 182 13.61 5.90 3.16
N GLU A 183 13.01 5.12 4.06
CA GLU A 183 12.71 3.71 3.87
C GLU A 183 11.46 3.49 3.00
N GLY A 184 11.45 4.10 1.80
CA GLY A 184 10.40 3.91 0.82
C GLY A 184 10.09 2.45 0.48
N PRO A 185 11.11 1.58 0.26
CA PRO A 185 10.90 0.17 0.01
C PRO A 185 10.12 -0.53 1.12
N HIS A 186 10.50 -0.26 2.37
CA HIS A 186 9.86 -0.83 3.54
C HIS A 186 8.39 -0.40 3.62
N MET A 187 8.14 0.89 3.48
CA MET A 187 6.77 1.43 3.55
C MET A 187 5.87 0.96 2.42
N THR A 188 6.39 0.80 1.20
CA THR A 188 5.61 0.30 0.07
C THR A 188 5.28 -1.19 0.21
N ALA A 189 6.22 -2.00 0.74
CA ALA A 189 5.97 -3.40 1.07
C ALA A 189 4.87 -3.53 2.14
N PHE A 190 5.00 -2.83 3.26
CA PHE A 190 4.01 -2.85 4.35
C PHE A 190 2.63 -2.32 3.93
N ALA A 191 2.59 -1.38 2.99
CA ALA A 191 1.33 -0.88 2.45
C ALA A 191 0.53 -1.95 1.70
N LEU A 192 1.22 -2.85 1.00
CA LEU A 192 0.60 -3.93 0.23
C LEU A 192 0.18 -5.14 1.08
N LEU A 193 0.80 -5.35 2.22
CA LEU A 193 0.57 -6.54 3.06
C LEU A 193 -0.91 -6.73 3.44
N PRO A 194 -1.66 -5.71 3.92
CA PRO A 194 -3.07 -5.85 4.24
C PRO A 194 -3.93 -6.24 3.02
N LEU A 195 -3.57 -5.79 1.83
CA LEU A 195 -4.25 -6.18 0.59
C LEU A 195 -4.01 -7.66 0.27
N GLY A 196 -2.75 -8.12 0.37
CA GLY A 196 -2.41 -9.53 0.18
C GLY A 196 -3.22 -10.43 1.11
N LEU A 197 -3.26 -10.10 2.40
CA LEU A 197 -4.03 -10.82 3.42
C LEU A 197 -5.54 -10.78 3.15
N ALA A 198 -6.09 -9.63 2.74
CA ALA A 198 -7.50 -9.50 2.40
C ALA A 198 -7.90 -10.39 1.21
N LEU A 199 -7.06 -10.43 0.17
CA LEU A 199 -7.28 -11.28 -1.01
C LEU A 199 -7.16 -12.76 -0.65
N ALA A 200 -6.15 -13.18 0.14
CA ALA A 200 -6.00 -14.54 0.63
C ALA A 200 -7.24 -14.98 1.44
N TRP A 201 -7.63 -14.16 2.41
CA TRP A 201 -8.82 -14.40 3.22
C TRP A 201 -10.07 -14.59 2.38
N ARG A 202 -10.27 -13.74 1.37
CA ARG A 202 -11.40 -13.85 0.44
C ARG A 202 -11.32 -15.13 -0.39
N GLY A 203 -10.16 -15.46 -0.91
CA GLY A 203 -9.94 -16.66 -1.72
C GLY A 203 -10.23 -17.95 -0.96
N LEU A 204 -9.73 -18.04 0.27
CA LEU A 204 -9.96 -19.18 1.15
C LEU A 204 -11.43 -19.33 1.53
N ARG A 205 -12.12 -18.21 1.83
CA ARG A 205 -13.55 -18.26 2.19
C ARG A 205 -14.48 -18.55 1.02
N ALA A 206 -14.16 -18.05 -0.15
CA ALA A 206 -15.00 -18.21 -1.35
C ALA A 206 -14.66 -19.48 -2.14
N GLY A 207 -13.50 -20.12 -1.87
CA GLY A 207 -13.01 -21.23 -2.69
C GLY A 207 -12.63 -20.81 -4.12
N GLU A 208 -12.31 -19.51 -4.34
CA GLU A 208 -12.10 -18.95 -5.67
C GLU A 208 -10.59 -18.69 -5.93
N ALA A 209 -10.01 -19.48 -6.84
CA ALA A 209 -8.58 -19.39 -7.20
C ALA A 209 -8.14 -18.00 -7.68
N ARG A 210 -9.01 -17.21 -8.31
CA ARG A 210 -8.68 -15.85 -8.77
C ARG A 210 -8.24 -14.92 -7.64
N TRP A 211 -8.82 -15.04 -6.45
CA TRP A 211 -8.44 -14.23 -5.30
C TRP A 211 -7.12 -14.68 -4.69
N LEU A 212 -6.88 -16.01 -4.69
CA LEU A 212 -5.59 -16.55 -4.26
C LEU A 212 -4.47 -16.16 -5.23
N ALA A 213 -4.73 -16.21 -6.54
CA ALA A 213 -3.80 -15.72 -7.55
C ALA A 213 -3.50 -14.22 -7.37
N GLY A 214 -4.55 -13.41 -7.13
CA GLY A 214 -4.38 -11.99 -6.81
C GLY A 214 -3.54 -11.76 -5.54
N SER A 215 -3.77 -12.56 -4.49
CA SER A 215 -2.95 -12.52 -3.28
C SER A 215 -1.49 -12.87 -3.58
N ALA A 216 -1.24 -13.93 -4.35
CA ALA A 216 0.12 -14.32 -4.72
C ALA A 216 0.86 -13.22 -5.49
N VAL A 217 0.19 -12.53 -6.42
CA VAL A 217 0.76 -11.36 -7.13
C VAL A 217 1.10 -10.24 -6.16
N VAL A 218 0.18 -9.91 -5.23
CA VAL A 218 0.44 -8.86 -4.23
C VAL A 218 1.57 -9.25 -3.30
N CYS A 219 1.65 -10.51 -2.86
CA CYS A 219 2.76 -11.01 -2.03
C CYS A 219 4.10 -10.94 -2.79
N ALA A 220 4.12 -11.28 -4.08
CA ALA A 220 5.30 -11.10 -4.92
C ALA A 220 5.73 -9.62 -5.00
N LEU A 221 4.78 -8.68 -5.11
CA LEU A 221 5.06 -7.24 -5.06
C LEU A 221 5.58 -6.80 -3.68
N VAL A 222 5.06 -7.35 -2.57
CA VAL A 222 5.58 -7.10 -1.22
C VAL A 222 7.07 -7.46 -1.16
N VAL A 223 7.42 -8.69 -1.56
CA VAL A 223 8.81 -9.17 -1.57
C VAL A 223 9.70 -8.33 -2.51
N SER A 224 9.18 -7.98 -3.69
CA SER A 224 9.90 -7.18 -4.69
C SER A 224 10.11 -5.71 -4.25
N ASN A 225 9.30 -5.19 -3.33
CA ASN A 225 9.51 -3.87 -2.74
C ASN A 225 10.49 -3.91 -1.56
N ASN A 226 10.44 -4.96 -0.72
CA ASN A 226 11.35 -5.07 0.42
C ASN A 226 11.47 -6.52 0.91
N PHE A 227 12.70 -6.98 1.13
CA PHE A 227 12.99 -8.33 1.67
C PHE A 227 12.37 -8.55 3.06
N TYR A 228 12.37 -7.53 3.91
CA TYR A 228 11.69 -7.61 5.22
C TYR A 228 10.18 -7.77 5.08
N GLY A 229 9.59 -7.37 3.96
CA GLY A 229 8.22 -7.73 3.63
C GLY A 229 8.00 -9.23 3.48
N ALA A 230 9.01 -9.97 2.98
CA ALA A 230 8.96 -11.42 2.87
C ALA A 230 8.90 -12.11 4.24
N THR A 231 9.58 -11.57 5.24
CA THR A 231 9.58 -12.12 6.62
C THR A 231 8.27 -11.83 7.36
N SER A 232 7.41 -10.98 6.81
CA SER A 232 6.11 -10.59 7.36
C SER A 232 4.94 -11.37 6.73
N LEU A 233 5.20 -12.13 5.67
CA LEU A 233 4.25 -13.01 4.98
C LEU A 233 4.23 -14.41 5.59
#